data_2fc13f3726726a5964cc95c1eace4b36
#
_entry.id   2fc13f3726726a5964cc95c1eace4b36
#
_cell.length_a   1.000
_cell.length_b   1.000
_cell.length_c   1.000
_cell.angle_alpha   90.00
_cell.angle_beta   90.00
_cell.angle_gamma   90.00
#
_symmetry.space_group_name_H-M   'P 1'
#
loop_
_entity.id
_entity.type
_entity.pdbx_description
1 polymer ?
#
loop_
_entity_poly.entity_id
_entity_poly.type
_entity_poly.pdbx_seq_one_letter_code
_entity_poly.pdbx_strand_id
1 'polypeptide(L)'
;MKPLTPEQQAFAEEHHGLLLDFMAKHSLGDDYYDLLANRYLKVVVRYLSEEALRKYSFSTVVWYHLRSELSNYARDQVGKPQEIPIE
;
A
#
# COMPACT_ATOMS: atom_id res chain seq x y z
N MET A 1 -9.24 -10.28 -5.71
CA MET A 1 -9.81 -9.43 -4.65
C MET A 1 -11.27 -9.13 -4.94
N LYS A 2 -12.07 -9.13 -3.92
CA LYS A 2 -13.47 -8.82 -4.09
C LYS A 2 -13.66 -7.37 -4.51
N PRO A 3 -14.68 -7.07 -5.30
CA PRO A 3 -14.96 -5.68 -5.65
C PRO A 3 -15.25 -4.86 -4.39
N LEU A 4 -14.86 -3.61 -4.43
CA LEU A 4 -15.14 -2.72 -3.32
C LEU A 4 -16.62 -2.36 -3.29
N THR A 5 -17.15 -2.22 -2.08
CA THR A 5 -18.50 -1.69 -1.94
C THR A 5 -18.49 -0.20 -2.32
N PRO A 6 -19.66 0.38 -2.65
CA PRO A 6 -19.70 1.82 -2.97
C PRO A 6 -19.10 2.68 -1.86
N GLU A 7 -19.32 2.30 -0.61
CA GLU A 7 -18.78 3.04 0.53
C GLU A 7 -17.27 2.95 0.57
N GLN A 8 -16.73 1.75 0.37
CA GLN A 8 -15.29 1.56 0.34
C GLN A 8 -14.66 2.31 -0.83
N GLN A 9 -15.34 2.29 -1.96
CA GLN A 9 -14.85 2.98 -3.14
C GLN A 9 -14.79 4.48 -2.95
N ALA A 10 -15.85 5.05 -2.37
CA ALA A 10 -15.91 6.49 -2.10
C ALA A 10 -14.79 6.88 -1.12
N PHE A 11 -14.59 6.07 -0.09
CA PHE A 11 -13.54 6.33 0.89
C PHE A 11 -12.16 6.29 0.24
N ALA A 12 -11.94 5.29 -0.62
CA ALA A 12 -10.65 5.16 -1.30
C ALA A 12 -10.39 6.35 -2.21
N GLU A 13 -11.40 6.82 -2.92
CA GLU A 13 -11.24 7.96 -3.81
C GLU A 13 -10.99 9.25 -3.03
N GLU A 14 -11.68 9.40 -1.92
CA GLU A 14 -11.52 10.59 -1.09
C GLU A 14 -10.11 10.71 -0.55
N HIS A 15 -9.47 9.59 -0.24
CA HIS A 15 -8.17 9.60 0.38
C HIS A 15 -7.04 9.18 -0.57
N HIS A 16 -7.34 9.10 -1.86
CA HIS A 16 -6.35 8.64 -2.84
C HIS A 16 -5.10 9.52 -2.85
N GLY A 17 -5.24 10.79 -2.49
CA GLY A 17 -4.09 11.69 -2.43
C GLY A 17 -3.00 11.20 -1.49
N LEU A 18 -3.36 10.42 -0.46
CA LEU A 18 -2.36 9.88 0.45
C LEU A 18 -1.39 8.94 -0.26
N LEU A 19 -1.93 8.13 -1.18
CA LEU A 19 -1.08 7.24 -1.96
C LEU A 19 -0.12 8.02 -2.83
N LEU A 20 -0.64 9.05 -3.50
CA LEU A 20 0.20 9.87 -4.36
C LEU A 20 1.24 10.64 -3.56
N ASP A 21 0.86 11.15 -2.40
CA ASP A 21 1.81 11.84 -1.52
C ASP A 21 2.93 10.91 -1.07
N PHE A 22 2.58 9.68 -0.72
CA PHE A 22 3.56 8.70 -0.31
C PHE A 22 4.57 8.45 -1.44
N MET A 23 4.05 8.25 -2.64
CA MET A 23 4.93 7.97 -3.79
C MET A 23 5.84 9.16 -4.08
N ALA A 24 5.29 10.36 -4.00
CA ALA A 24 6.10 11.56 -4.24
C ALA A 24 7.18 11.71 -3.18
N LYS A 25 6.83 11.46 -1.92
CA LYS A 25 7.77 11.60 -0.82
C LYS A 25 8.94 10.63 -0.93
N HIS A 26 8.68 9.46 -1.47
CA HIS A 26 9.72 8.44 -1.62
C HIS A 26 10.31 8.41 -3.03
N SER A 27 9.94 9.35 -3.86
CA SER A 27 10.45 9.45 -5.24
C SER A 27 10.25 8.18 -6.03
N LEU A 28 9.08 7.57 -5.89
CA LEU A 28 8.77 6.32 -6.58
C LEU A 28 8.17 6.59 -7.94
N GLY A 29 8.56 5.77 -8.92
CA GLY A 29 8.01 5.89 -10.25
C GLY A 29 6.73 5.10 -10.42
N ASP A 30 6.19 5.15 -11.63
CA ASP A 30 4.93 4.47 -11.93
C ASP A 30 5.03 2.96 -11.76
N ASP A 31 6.24 2.42 -11.80
CA ASP A 31 6.44 0.98 -11.62
C ASP A 31 5.88 0.49 -10.29
N TYR A 32 5.87 1.36 -9.30
CA TYR A 32 5.41 1.00 -7.97
C TYR A 32 3.93 1.26 -7.77
N TYR A 33 3.29 1.94 -8.71
CA TYR A 33 1.92 2.36 -8.50
C TYR A 33 0.98 1.17 -8.31
N ASP A 34 1.06 0.18 -9.19
CA ASP A 34 0.16 -0.97 -9.11
C ASP A 34 0.36 -1.72 -7.80
N LEU A 35 1.61 -1.90 -7.40
CA LEU A 35 1.92 -2.59 -6.16
C LEU A 35 1.33 -1.87 -4.95
N LEU A 36 1.57 -0.57 -4.89
CA LEU A 36 1.12 0.21 -3.74
C LEU A 36 -0.38 0.47 -3.78
N ALA A 37 -0.95 0.62 -4.98
CA ALA A 37 -2.38 0.82 -5.10
C ALA A 37 -3.16 -0.41 -4.62
N ASN A 38 -2.67 -1.60 -4.95
CA ASN A 38 -3.29 -2.81 -4.44
C ASN A 38 -3.26 -2.87 -2.93
N ARG A 39 -2.13 -2.51 -2.34
CA ARG A 39 -2.01 -2.48 -0.89
C ARG A 39 -2.92 -1.43 -0.29
N TYR A 40 -2.98 -0.26 -0.93
CA TYR A 40 -3.82 0.82 -0.48
C TYR A 40 -5.29 0.40 -0.41
N LEU A 41 -5.78 -0.29 -1.45
CA LEU A 41 -7.17 -0.74 -1.45
C LEU A 41 -7.43 -1.76 -0.35
N LYS A 42 -6.49 -2.64 -0.10
CA LYS A 42 -6.63 -3.60 1.00
C LYS A 42 -6.68 -2.89 2.35
N VAL A 43 -5.88 -1.84 2.49
CA VAL A 43 -5.89 -1.05 3.72
C VAL A 43 -7.23 -0.36 3.92
N VAL A 44 -7.81 0.17 2.84
CA VAL A 44 -9.12 0.80 2.92
C VAL A 44 -10.15 -0.19 3.45
N VAL A 45 -10.17 -1.39 2.89
CA VAL A 45 -11.12 -2.41 3.32
C VAL A 45 -10.93 -2.76 4.79
N ARG A 46 -9.68 -2.97 5.19
CA ARG A 46 -9.39 -3.33 6.57
C ARG A 46 -9.73 -2.21 7.54
N TYR A 47 -9.39 -0.98 7.16
CA TYR A 47 -9.64 0.16 8.05
C TYR A 47 -11.12 0.33 8.33
N LEU A 48 -11.95 0.15 7.30
CA LEU A 48 -13.38 0.28 7.46
C LEU A 48 -14.02 -0.92 8.14
N SER A 49 -13.35 -2.08 8.09
CA SER A 49 -13.88 -3.30 8.67
C SER A 49 -13.45 -3.52 10.12
N GLU A 50 -12.27 -3.05 10.49
CA GLU A 50 -11.69 -3.34 11.81
C GLU A 50 -11.72 -2.09 12.68
N GLU A 51 -12.55 -2.15 13.71
CA GLU A 51 -12.68 -1.02 14.63
C GLU A 51 -11.37 -0.67 15.32
N ALA A 52 -10.58 -1.68 15.61
CA ALA A 52 -9.32 -1.46 16.31
C ALA A 52 -8.39 -0.52 15.57
N LEU A 53 -8.45 -0.53 14.25
CA LEU A 53 -7.61 0.34 13.44
C LEU A 53 -8.04 1.80 13.49
N ARG A 54 -9.29 2.04 13.86
CA ARG A 54 -9.81 3.41 13.87
C ARG A 54 -9.33 4.24 15.04
N LYS A 55 -8.57 3.63 15.93
CA LYS A 55 -7.85 4.40 16.96
C LYS A 55 -6.83 5.32 16.33
N TYR A 56 -6.35 4.97 15.15
CA TYR A 56 -5.33 5.73 14.46
C TYR A 56 -5.93 6.42 13.26
N SER A 57 -5.33 7.54 12.86
CA SER A 57 -5.80 8.20 11.65
C SER A 57 -5.54 7.31 10.45
N PHE A 58 -6.38 7.46 9.42
CA PHE A 58 -6.22 6.67 8.21
C PHE A 58 -4.86 6.92 7.56
N SER A 59 -4.38 8.16 7.57
CA SER A 59 -3.08 8.46 6.97
C SER A 59 -1.96 7.69 7.66
N THR A 60 -2.01 7.59 8.99
CA THR A 60 -1.01 6.84 9.73
C THR A 60 -1.03 5.36 9.34
N VAL A 61 -2.22 4.78 9.27
CA VAL A 61 -2.36 3.37 8.92
C VAL A 61 -1.88 3.12 7.49
N VAL A 62 -2.27 4.00 6.57
CA VAL A 62 -1.88 3.86 5.17
C VAL A 62 -0.36 3.92 5.03
N TRP A 63 0.26 4.94 5.62
CA TRP A 63 1.70 5.10 5.49
C TRP A 63 2.47 3.92 6.06
N TYR A 64 1.99 3.40 7.19
CA TYR A 64 2.62 2.23 7.78
C TYR A 64 2.56 1.04 6.83
N HIS A 65 1.41 0.78 6.26
CA HIS A 65 1.24 -0.37 5.37
C HIS A 65 1.97 -0.20 4.05
N LEU A 66 1.99 1.02 3.51
CA LEU A 66 2.72 1.26 2.28
C LEU A 66 4.22 1.11 2.48
N ARG A 67 4.73 1.57 3.61
CA ARG A 67 6.14 1.37 3.94
C ARG A 67 6.48 -0.10 4.08
N SER A 68 5.60 -0.85 4.73
CA SER A 68 5.82 -2.29 4.89
C SER A 68 5.85 -2.99 3.54
N GLU A 69 4.92 -2.62 2.67
CA GLU A 69 4.87 -3.24 1.35
C GLU A 69 6.13 -2.94 0.55
N LEU A 70 6.58 -1.70 0.61
CA LEU A 70 7.79 -1.30 -0.09
C LEU A 70 9.01 -2.04 0.44
N SER A 71 9.11 -2.17 1.77
CA SER A 71 10.22 -2.90 2.38
C SER A 71 10.22 -4.37 1.98
N ASN A 72 9.03 -4.98 1.97
CA ASN A 72 8.91 -6.38 1.59
C ASN A 72 9.30 -6.58 0.14
N TYR A 73 8.88 -5.67 -0.72
CA TYR A 73 9.21 -5.75 -2.13
C TYR A 73 10.73 -5.64 -2.34
N ALA A 74 11.35 -4.68 -1.66
CA ALA A 74 12.79 -4.49 -1.78
C ALA A 74 13.56 -5.71 -1.27
N ARG A 75 13.08 -6.29 -0.17
CA ARG A 75 13.71 -7.49 0.38
C ARG A 75 13.62 -8.65 -0.59
N ASP A 76 12.45 -8.82 -1.21
CA ASP A 76 12.26 -9.89 -2.18
C ASP A 76 13.20 -9.72 -3.38
N GLN A 77 13.37 -8.49 -3.83
CA GLN A 77 14.24 -8.23 -4.96
C GLN A 77 15.70 -8.55 -4.61
N VAL A 78 16.12 -8.18 -3.42
CA VAL A 78 17.48 -8.44 -2.99
C VAL A 78 17.72 -9.94 -2.78
N GLY A 79 16.76 -10.61 -2.22
CA GLY A 79 16.93 -12.04 -1.90
C GLY A 79 16.87 -12.93 -3.11
N LYS A 80 16.29 -12.45 -4.18
CA LYS A 80 16.16 -13.26 -5.35
C LYS A 80 17.38 -13.63 -6.03
N PRO A 81 18.07 -13.42 -6.15
CA PRO A 81 18.90 -14.00 -6.83
C PRO A 81 19.94 -14.38 -6.61
N GLN A 82 19.67 -14.36 -6.22
CA GLN A 82 20.40 -14.73 -6.12
C GLN A 82 20.68 -15.57 -6.61
N GLU A 83 20.37 -15.75 -6.59
CA GLU A 83 20.56 -16.46 -7.12
C GLU A 83 21.26 -16.37 -8.10
N ILE A 84 21.60 -16.01 -8.37
CA ILE A 84 22.21 -15.96 -9.28
C ILE A 84 23.27 -16.26 -9.51
N PRO A 85 23.57 -16.30 -9.35
CA PRO A 85 24.44 -16.62 -9.73
C PRO A 85 25.35 -16.97 -9.87
N ILE A 86 25.45 -17.08 -9.58
CA ILE A 86 26.25 -17.35 -9.62
C ILE A 86 26.73 -18.15 -10.10
N GLU A 87 26.49 -18.41 -10.09
CA GLU A 87 27.02 -19.16 -10.39
C GLU A 87 27.47 -19.39 -10.92
#